data_0012f208d11cb491daab5789a98cb7cf
#
_entry.id   0012f208d11cb491daab5789a98cb7cf
#
_cell.length_a   1.000
_cell.length_b   1.000
_cell.length_c   1.000
_cell.angle_alpha   90.00
_cell.angle_beta   90.00
_cell.angle_gamma   90.00
#
_symmetry.space_group_name_H-M   'P 1'
#
loop_
_entity.id
_entity.type
_entity.pdbx_description
1 polymer ?
#
loop_
_entity_poly.entity_id
_entity_poly.type
_entity_poly.pdbx_seq_one_letter_code
_entity_poly.pdbx_strand_id
1 'polypeptide(L)'
;KDNNINNIKKNFTIELEKNKNVKRVIEKPRKPITNLKGVGVYLFDKKIFSAINSYAREKKVSDIGITEPIQTLINTKNTVYASLCAKKDININEPRDLFEINMQLLKIKKKKNFISKYALMGKNIKIINSIIGDNVKLLDTQVIKNSVLFSNVKISKLKILKSHVVTEHGKLKI
;
A
#
# COMPACT_ATOMS: atom_id res chain seq x y z
N LYS A 1 -1.40 -13.74 8.61
CA LYS A 1 -2.55 -13.55 9.52
C LYS A 1 -2.64 -12.10 9.92
N ASP A 2 -3.84 -11.55 9.97
CA ASP A 2 -4.11 -10.19 10.44
C ASP A 2 -5.14 -10.24 11.57
N ASN A 3 -4.82 -9.60 12.69
CA ASN A 3 -5.73 -9.56 13.84
C ASN A 3 -6.68 -8.35 13.76
N ASN A 4 -6.46 -7.45 12.81
CA ASN A 4 -7.33 -6.29 12.61
C ASN A 4 -8.40 -6.62 11.56
N ILE A 5 -9.62 -6.85 12.03
CA ILE A 5 -10.79 -7.17 11.19
C ILE A 5 -11.02 -6.09 10.12
N ASN A 6 -10.78 -4.82 10.41
CA ASN A 6 -10.97 -3.74 9.44
C ASN A 6 -9.98 -3.82 8.27
N ASN A 7 -8.76 -4.31 8.52
CA ASN A 7 -7.80 -4.56 7.45
C ASN A 7 -8.27 -5.71 6.55
N ILE A 8 -8.84 -6.77 7.12
CA ILE A 8 -9.36 -7.89 6.35
C ILE A 8 -10.54 -7.46 5.50
N LYS A 9 -11.46 -6.65 6.05
CA LYS A 9 -12.61 -6.11 5.31
C LYS A 9 -12.25 -5.24 4.11
N LYS A 10 -11.09 -4.60 4.13
CA LYS A 10 -10.58 -3.80 3.01
C LYS A 10 -9.86 -4.62 1.93
N ASN A 11 -9.67 -5.92 2.18
CA ASN A 11 -8.96 -6.86 1.32
C ASN A 11 -9.81 -8.10 1.10
N PHE A 12 -9.20 -9.25 0.89
CA PHE A 12 -9.92 -10.52 0.83
C PHE A 12 -9.50 -11.46 1.97
N THR A 13 -10.43 -12.28 2.41
CA THR A 13 -10.18 -13.35 3.39
C THR A 13 -10.02 -14.69 2.69
N ILE A 14 -9.26 -15.59 3.33
CA ILE A 14 -8.94 -16.92 2.81
C ILE A 14 -9.46 -17.96 3.80
N GLU A 15 -10.28 -18.90 3.32
CA GLU A 15 -10.67 -20.11 4.03
C GLU A 15 -9.82 -21.28 3.57
N LEU A 16 -9.29 -22.06 4.49
CA LEU A 16 -8.50 -23.25 4.20
C LEU A 16 -9.28 -24.52 4.49
N GLU A 17 -8.98 -25.58 3.75
CA GLU A 17 -9.35 -26.94 4.06
C GLU A 17 -8.45 -27.54 5.16
N LYS A 18 -8.80 -28.73 5.65
CA LYS A 18 -7.97 -29.46 6.64
C LYS A 18 -6.55 -29.76 6.13
N ASN A 19 -6.39 -30.00 4.85
CA ASN A 19 -5.11 -30.22 4.17
C ASN A 19 -4.32 -28.94 3.86
N LYS A 20 -4.81 -27.77 4.30
CA LYS A 20 -4.24 -26.42 4.06
C LYS A 20 -4.39 -25.89 2.63
N ASN A 21 -5.09 -26.57 1.75
CA ASN A 21 -5.48 -26.00 0.47
C ASN A 21 -6.48 -24.85 0.68
N VAL A 22 -6.48 -23.90 -0.24
CA VAL A 22 -7.48 -22.82 -0.22
C VAL A 22 -8.82 -23.40 -0.66
N LYS A 23 -9.78 -23.34 0.23
CA LYS A 23 -11.16 -23.76 -0.02
C LYS A 23 -11.95 -22.65 -0.71
N ARG A 24 -11.75 -21.42 -0.25
CA ARG A 24 -12.48 -20.26 -0.74
C ARG A 24 -11.75 -18.97 -0.45
N VAL A 25 -11.90 -17.99 -1.34
CA VAL A 25 -11.51 -16.59 -1.15
C VAL A 25 -12.74 -15.69 -1.24
N ILE A 26 -12.81 -14.65 -0.43
CA ILE A 26 -13.95 -13.71 -0.40
C ILE A 26 -13.41 -12.29 -0.38
N GLU A 27 -13.66 -11.55 -1.46
CA GLU A 27 -13.30 -10.14 -1.61
C GLU A 27 -14.11 -9.26 -0.66
N LYS A 28 -13.45 -8.34 0.01
CA LYS A 28 -14.03 -7.31 0.90
C LYS A 28 -15.18 -7.85 1.78
N PRO A 29 -14.95 -8.91 2.57
CA PRO A 29 -16.02 -9.59 3.30
C PRO A 29 -16.65 -8.67 4.34
N ARG A 30 -17.98 -8.61 4.38
CA ARG A 30 -18.70 -7.90 5.46
C ARG A 30 -18.38 -8.49 6.84
N LYS A 31 -18.28 -9.82 6.90
CA LYS A 31 -17.86 -10.59 8.09
C LYS A 31 -16.74 -11.55 7.65
N PRO A 32 -15.47 -11.27 7.98
CA PRO A 32 -14.38 -12.19 7.69
C PRO A 32 -14.59 -13.53 8.40
N ILE A 33 -14.43 -14.62 7.66
CA ILE A 33 -14.59 -15.99 8.17
C ILE A 33 -13.32 -16.52 8.85
N THR A 34 -12.18 -15.92 8.57
CA THR A 34 -10.89 -16.25 9.16
C THR A 34 -10.06 -14.98 9.37
N ASN A 35 -8.94 -15.09 10.09
CA ASN A 35 -7.95 -14.03 10.20
C ASN A 35 -6.84 -14.11 9.13
N LEU A 36 -7.03 -14.93 8.11
CA LEU A 36 -6.15 -15.00 6.96
C LEU A 36 -6.57 -13.94 5.94
N LYS A 37 -5.70 -12.96 5.75
CA LYS A 37 -5.85 -11.91 4.77
C LYS A 37 -4.95 -12.19 3.57
N GLY A 38 -5.47 -12.03 2.37
CA GLY A 38 -4.65 -12.03 1.16
C GLY A 38 -3.73 -10.81 1.12
N VAL A 39 -2.57 -10.98 0.53
CA VAL A 39 -1.59 -9.92 0.28
C VAL A 39 -1.20 -9.94 -1.20
N GLY A 40 -0.65 -8.83 -1.71
CA GLY A 40 -0.37 -8.64 -3.13
C GLY A 40 0.82 -9.45 -3.70
N VAL A 41 1.03 -10.68 -3.22
CA VAL A 41 2.09 -11.57 -3.71
C VAL A 41 1.48 -12.87 -4.18
N TYR A 42 1.60 -13.16 -5.49
CA TYR A 42 0.99 -14.30 -6.14
C TYR A 42 1.99 -15.01 -7.04
N LEU A 43 1.88 -16.32 -7.11
CA LEU A 43 2.58 -17.15 -8.08
C LEU A 43 1.54 -18.04 -8.78
N PHE A 44 1.41 -17.90 -10.07
CA PHE A 44 0.45 -18.64 -10.88
C PHE A 44 1.12 -19.42 -12.00
N ASP A 45 0.53 -20.55 -12.36
CA ASP A 45 0.77 -21.17 -13.65
C ASP A 45 -0.14 -20.54 -14.74
N LYS A 46 0.01 -20.99 -15.99
CA LYS A 46 -0.76 -20.47 -17.13
C LYS A 46 -2.28 -20.65 -17.03
N LYS A 47 -2.78 -21.50 -16.13
CA LYS A 47 -4.22 -21.74 -15.94
C LYS A 47 -4.94 -20.49 -15.41
N ILE A 48 -4.21 -19.57 -14.78
CA ILE A 48 -4.80 -18.30 -14.34
C ILE A 48 -5.40 -17.52 -15.51
N PHE A 49 -4.77 -17.51 -16.67
CA PHE A 49 -5.30 -16.81 -17.86
C PHE A 49 -6.62 -17.40 -18.34
N SER A 50 -6.76 -18.73 -18.29
CA SER A 50 -8.04 -19.39 -18.60
C SER A 50 -9.12 -19.02 -17.58
N ALA A 51 -8.78 -18.95 -16.30
CA ALA A 51 -9.71 -18.54 -15.24
C ALA A 51 -10.17 -17.08 -15.41
N ILE A 52 -9.24 -16.16 -15.73
CA ILE A 52 -9.53 -14.76 -16.03
C ILE A 52 -10.50 -14.67 -17.22
N ASN A 53 -10.17 -15.35 -18.34
CA ASN A 53 -10.98 -15.31 -19.54
C ASN A 53 -12.39 -15.91 -19.32
N SER A 54 -12.49 -17.00 -18.57
CA SER A 54 -13.79 -17.60 -18.22
C SER A 54 -14.64 -16.64 -17.41
N TYR A 55 -14.08 -16.04 -16.37
CA TYR A 55 -14.77 -15.08 -15.53
C TYR A 55 -15.22 -13.84 -16.34
N ALA A 56 -14.30 -13.27 -17.15
CA ALA A 56 -14.58 -12.12 -18.00
C ALA A 56 -15.79 -12.37 -18.93
N ARG A 57 -15.82 -13.52 -19.58
CA ARG A 57 -16.91 -13.92 -20.49
C ARG A 57 -18.24 -14.12 -19.75
N GLU A 58 -18.19 -14.83 -18.62
CA GLU A 58 -19.38 -15.10 -17.81
C GLU A 58 -20.03 -13.82 -17.28
N LYS A 59 -19.24 -12.90 -16.75
CA LYS A 59 -19.71 -11.67 -16.13
C LYS A 59 -19.79 -10.49 -17.09
N LYS A 60 -19.26 -10.62 -18.33
CA LYS A 60 -19.19 -9.55 -19.34
C LYS A 60 -18.50 -8.28 -18.80
N VAL A 61 -17.41 -8.46 -18.06
CA VAL A 61 -16.63 -7.38 -17.44
C VAL A 61 -15.20 -7.36 -17.97
N SER A 62 -14.61 -6.17 -18.03
CA SER A 62 -13.21 -5.96 -18.45
C SER A 62 -12.28 -5.64 -17.28
N ASP A 63 -12.83 -5.10 -16.19
CA ASP A 63 -12.07 -4.84 -14.95
C ASP A 63 -12.31 -5.98 -13.97
N ILE A 64 -11.28 -6.77 -13.73
CA ILE A 64 -11.35 -8.01 -12.96
C ILE A 64 -10.32 -7.92 -11.83
N GLY A 65 -10.79 -8.05 -10.59
CA GLY A 65 -9.92 -8.25 -9.44
C GLY A 65 -9.23 -9.63 -9.49
N ILE A 66 -8.19 -9.80 -8.69
CA ILE A 66 -7.45 -11.09 -8.67
C ILE A 66 -8.22 -12.17 -7.90
N THR A 67 -9.10 -11.79 -7.01
CA THR A 67 -9.83 -12.71 -6.12
C THR A 67 -10.79 -13.61 -6.89
N GLU A 68 -11.46 -13.08 -7.91
CA GLU A 68 -12.41 -13.79 -8.74
C GLU A 68 -11.76 -14.88 -9.60
N PRO A 69 -10.66 -14.63 -10.32
CA PRO A 69 -9.91 -15.69 -11.00
C PRO A 69 -9.38 -16.78 -10.07
N ILE A 70 -8.92 -16.41 -8.86
CA ILE A 70 -8.51 -17.40 -7.85
C ILE A 70 -9.70 -18.28 -7.46
N GLN A 71 -10.87 -17.69 -7.21
CA GLN A 71 -12.07 -18.46 -6.88
C GLN A 71 -12.51 -19.34 -8.06
N THR A 72 -12.36 -18.87 -9.30
CA THR A 72 -12.64 -19.66 -10.51
C THR A 72 -11.70 -20.88 -10.61
N LEU A 73 -10.40 -20.72 -10.33
CA LEU A 73 -9.47 -21.86 -10.26
C LEU A 73 -9.92 -22.91 -9.24
N ILE A 74 -10.33 -22.47 -8.04
CA ILE A 74 -10.82 -23.37 -6.98
C ILE A 74 -12.10 -24.10 -7.46
N ASN A 75 -13.05 -23.37 -8.02
CA ASN A 75 -14.31 -23.94 -8.51
C ASN A 75 -14.09 -24.97 -9.64
N THR A 76 -13.05 -24.78 -10.44
CA THR A 76 -12.65 -25.73 -11.50
C THR A 76 -11.69 -26.81 -11.01
N LYS A 77 -11.68 -27.07 -9.70
CA LYS A 77 -10.89 -28.12 -9.03
C LYS A 77 -9.37 -28.01 -9.21
N ASN A 78 -8.86 -26.82 -9.50
CA ASN A 78 -7.42 -26.58 -9.43
C ASN A 78 -7.01 -26.34 -7.98
N THR A 79 -5.87 -26.87 -7.60
CA THR A 79 -5.33 -26.68 -6.25
C THR A 79 -4.71 -25.30 -6.12
N VAL A 80 -5.13 -24.59 -5.09
CA VAL A 80 -4.56 -23.28 -4.70
C VAL A 80 -4.02 -23.39 -3.28
N TYR A 81 -2.79 -22.91 -3.09
CA TYR A 81 -2.13 -22.94 -1.79
C TYR A 81 -2.02 -21.53 -1.23
N ALA A 82 -2.12 -21.40 0.10
CA ALA A 82 -1.82 -20.17 0.80
C ALA A 82 -0.52 -20.32 1.60
N SER A 83 0.40 -19.38 1.41
CA SER A 83 1.64 -19.30 2.16
C SER A 83 1.62 -18.11 3.13
N LEU A 84 2.10 -18.31 4.35
CA LEU A 84 2.29 -17.24 5.33
C LEU A 84 3.62 -16.50 5.06
N CYS A 85 3.72 -15.84 3.93
CA CYS A 85 4.95 -15.20 3.45
C CYS A 85 5.20 -13.79 3.99
N ALA A 86 4.16 -13.08 4.46
CA ALA A 86 4.27 -11.71 4.91
C ALA A 86 4.01 -11.59 6.42
N LYS A 87 4.92 -10.93 7.12
CA LYS A 87 4.73 -10.55 8.54
C LYS A 87 3.90 -9.27 8.67
N LYS A 88 3.96 -8.40 7.68
CA LYS A 88 3.24 -7.13 7.61
C LYS A 88 3.02 -6.75 6.17
N ASP A 89 1.84 -6.25 5.86
CA ASP A 89 1.55 -5.58 4.59
C ASP A 89 0.84 -4.25 4.87
N ILE A 90 0.97 -3.31 3.96
CA ILE A 90 0.35 -1.99 4.03
C ILE A 90 -0.21 -1.70 2.66
N ASN A 91 -1.53 -1.53 2.59
CA ASN A 91 -2.18 -1.06 1.37
C ASN A 91 -2.09 0.47 1.31
N ILE A 92 -1.81 0.96 0.11
CA ILE A 92 -1.79 2.40 -0.17
C ILE A 92 -3.03 2.71 -1.00
N ASN A 93 -4.09 3.19 -0.34
CA ASN A 93 -5.35 3.56 -0.98
C ASN A 93 -5.57 5.08 -0.98
N GLU A 94 -4.98 5.77 -0.03
CA GLU A 94 -5.17 7.20 0.19
C GLU A 94 -3.85 7.90 0.59
N PRO A 95 -3.75 9.21 0.44
CA PRO A 95 -2.53 9.95 0.77
C PRO A 95 -2.06 9.80 2.22
N ARG A 96 -2.98 9.51 3.14
CA ARG A 96 -2.65 9.22 4.53
C ARG A 96 -1.83 7.93 4.66
N ASP A 97 -2.16 6.90 3.88
CA ASP A 97 -1.41 5.65 3.88
C ASP A 97 0.04 5.88 3.40
N LEU A 98 0.22 6.73 2.37
CA LEU A 98 1.55 7.16 1.92
C LEU A 98 2.35 7.84 3.04
N PHE A 99 1.71 8.71 3.79
CA PHE A 99 2.35 9.37 4.93
C PHE A 99 2.76 8.34 5.99
N GLU A 100 1.82 7.49 6.40
CA GLU A 100 2.04 6.50 7.46
C GLU A 100 3.14 5.49 7.10
N ILE A 101 3.18 4.99 5.87
CA ILE A 101 4.24 4.06 5.44
C ILE A 101 5.61 4.74 5.44
N ASN A 102 5.69 5.98 4.99
CA ASN A 102 6.94 6.73 4.98
C ASN A 102 7.45 6.99 6.41
N MET A 103 6.56 7.35 7.34
CA MET A 103 6.92 7.51 8.75
C MET A 103 7.34 6.19 9.39
N GLN A 104 6.71 5.08 9.04
CA GLN A 104 7.13 3.75 9.50
C GLN A 104 8.51 3.36 8.97
N LEU A 105 8.81 3.67 7.71
CA LEU A 105 10.13 3.42 7.12
C LEU A 105 11.23 4.20 7.84
N LEU A 106 10.98 5.46 8.24
CA LEU A 106 11.92 6.23 9.07
C LEU A 106 12.21 5.51 10.40
N LYS A 107 11.16 5.02 11.08
CA LYS A 107 11.30 4.27 12.34
C LYS A 107 12.09 2.96 12.14
N ILE A 108 11.77 2.18 11.11
CA ILE A 108 12.47 0.92 10.78
C ILE A 108 13.96 1.20 10.52
N LYS A 109 14.26 2.28 9.80
CA LYS A 109 15.65 2.71 9.52
C LYS A 109 16.30 3.44 10.68
N LYS A 110 15.63 3.59 11.83
CA LYS A 110 16.10 4.32 13.02
C LYS A 110 16.57 5.75 12.69
N LYS A 111 15.90 6.41 11.74
CA LYS A 111 16.22 7.77 11.32
C LYS A 111 15.15 8.75 11.82
N LYS A 112 15.58 9.92 12.29
CA LYS A 112 14.67 11.04 12.64
C LYS A 112 14.12 11.74 11.39
N ASN A 113 14.94 11.84 10.35
CA ASN A 113 14.60 12.45 9.07
C ASN A 113 15.26 11.66 7.94
N PHE A 114 14.71 11.78 6.74
CA PHE A 114 15.41 11.44 5.50
C PHE A 114 15.45 12.67 4.62
N ILE A 115 16.64 13.04 4.16
CA ILE A 115 16.85 14.15 3.22
C ILE A 115 17.67 13.59 2.09
N SER A 116 17.14 13.67 0.87
CA SER A 116 17.87 13.27 -0.31
C SER A 116 19.11 14.12 -0.49
N LYS A 117 20.20 13.52 -0.94
CA LYS A 117 21.43 14.21 -1.30
C LYS A 117 21.25 15.18 -2.48
N TYR A 118 20.19 15.02 -3.24
CA TYR A 118 19.82 15.88 -4.36
C TYR A 118 18.87 17.01 -4.00
N ALA A 119 18.45 17.10 -2.72
CA ALA A 119 17.61 18.20 -2.27
C ALA A 119 18.41 19.50 -2.17
N LEU A 120 17.84 20.59 -2.64
CA LEU A 120 18.43 21.92 -2.56
C LEU A 120 17.84 22.65 -1.35
N MET A 121 18.70 22.92 -0.37
CA MET A 121 18.32 23.48 0.90
C MET A 121 18.85 24.93 1.03
N GLY A 122 17.95 25.87 1.22
CA GLY A 122 18.30 27.24 1.58
C GLY A 122 18.80 27.39 3.02
N LYS A 123 18.96 28.63 3.47
CA LYS A 123 19.44 28.92 4.83
C LYS A 123 18.33 28.73 5.87
N ASN A 124 18.71 28.34 7.10
CA ASN A 124 17.83 28.27 8.27
C ASN A 124 16.60 27.36 8.11
N ILE A 125 16.75 26.21 7.45
CA ILE A 125 15.69 25.22 7.30
C ILE A 125 15.79 24.19 8.42
N LYS A 126 14.68 24.01 9.16
CA LYS A 126 14.56 23.01 10.23
C LYS A 126 13.66 21.87 9.80
N ILE A 127 14.19 20.65 9.78
CA ILE A 127 13.46 19.43 9.38
C ILE A 127 13.31 18.53 10.60
N ILE A 128 12.06 18.15 10.90
CA ILE A 128 11.71 17.36 12.08
C ILE A 128 10.77 16.23 11.64
N ASN A 129 11.17 14.98 11.89
CA ASN A 129 10.39 13.78 11.59
C ASN A 129 9.75 13.84 10.19
N SER A 130 10.60 14.10 9.17
CA SER A 130 10.12 14.36 7.82
C SER A 130 11.01 13.70 6.76
N ILE A 131 10.44 13.50 5.59
CA ILE A 131 11.10 12.96 4.41
C ILE A 131 11.15 14.02 3.32
N ILE A 132 12.34 14.26 2.79
CA ILE A 132 12.59 15.19 1.70
C ILE A 132 13.16 14.39 0.53
N GLY A 133 12.38 14.32 -0.55
CA GLY A 133 12.71 13.57 -1.76
C GLY A 133 13.74 14.25 -2.65
N ASP A 134 14.01 13.63 -3.78
CA ASP A 134 15.00 14.12 -4.75
C ASP A 134 14.54 15.42 -5.40
N ASN A 135 15.50 16.32 -5.67
CA ASN A 135 15.27 17.61 -6.33
C ASN A 135 14.26 18.52 -5.62
N VAL A 136 13.93 18.25 -4.36
CA VAL A 136 13.10 19.17 -3.57
C VAL A 136 13.89 20.46 -3.36
N LYS A 137 13.22 21.61 -3.58
CA LYS A 137 13.82 22.95 -3.41
C LYS A 137 13.12 23.68 -2.26
N LEU A 138 13.86 23.89 -1.16
CA LEU A 138 13.42 24.66 -0.01
C LEU A 138 14.27 25.94 0.02
N LEU A 139 13.70 27.10 -0.32
CA LEU A 139 14.49 28.29 -0.66
C LEU A 139 14.70 29.25 0.51
N ASP A 140 13.79 29.30 1.52
CA ASP A 140 13.83 30.27 2.60
C ASP A 140 13.79 29.61 3.97
N THR A 141 13.89 30.42 5.02
CA THR A 141 13.71 29.99 6.41
C THR A 141 12.39 29.25 6.60
N GLN A 142 12.44 27.96 6.86
CA GLN A 142 11.26 27.09 6.93
C GLN A 142 11.39 26.06 8.04
N VAL A 143 10.24 25.68 8.60
CA VAL A 143 10.12 24.53 9.50
C VAL A 143 9.25 23.46 8.83
N ILE A 144 9.84 22.32 8.52
CA ILE A 144 9.14 21.15 7.97
C ILE A 144 9.03 20.11 9.09
N LYS A 145 7.79 19.78 9.48
CA LYS A 145 7.54 18.86 10.60
C LYS A 145 6.51 17.80 10.22
N ASN A 146 6.79 16.53 10.55
CA ASN A 146 5.88 15.41 10.30
C ASN A 146 5.33 15.45 8.87
N SER A 147 6.19 15.57 7.87
CA SER A 147 5.75 15.78 6.49
C SER A 147 6.58 14.93 5.52
N VAL A 148 5.97 14.60 4.39
CA VAL A 148 6.61 13.89 3.29
C VAL A 148 6.54 14.78 2.05
N LEU A 149 7.69 15.20 1.56
CA LEU A 149 7.84 15.94 0.32
C LEU A 149 8.41 15.00 -0.73
N PHE A 150 7.62 14.70 -1.75
CA PHE A 150 8.04 13.87 -2.87
C PHE A 150 9.01 14.64 -3.78
N SER A 151 9.59 13.93 -4.73
CA SER A 151 10.58 14.52 -5.64
C SER A 151 10.03 15.72 -6.41
N ASN A 152 10.93 16.63 -6.79
CA ASN A 152 10.69 17.84 -7.60
C ASN A 152 9.82 18.93 -6.94
N VAL A 153 9.43 18.77 -5.69
CA VAL A 153 8.64 19.77 -4.96
C VAL A 153 9.46 21.05 -4.74
N LYS A 154 8.84 22.22 -4.98
CA LYS A 154 9.42 23.53 -4.68
C LYS A 154 8.55 24.26 -3.67
N ILE A 155 9.14 24.69 -2.57
CA ILE A 155 8.50 25.51 -1.53
C ILE A 155 9.30 26.78 -1.32
N SER A 156 8.68 27.93 -1.61
CA SER A 156 9.37 29.23 -1.54
C SER A 156 8.78 30.21 -0.54
N LYS A 157 7.53 30.01 -0.09
CA LYS A 157 6.81 31.05 0.70
C LYS A 157 6.19 30.54 2.00
N LEU A 158 6.32 29.27 2.34
CA LEU A 158 5.74 28.71 3.56
C LEU A 158 6.74 28.77 4.72
N LYS A 159 6.41 29.48 5.80
CA LYS A 159 7.24 29.48 7.02
C LYS A 159 7.19 28.15 7.77
N ILE A 160 6.02 27.52 7.83
CA ILE A 160 5.81 26.26 8.55
C ILE A 160 4.97 25.30 7.69
N LEU A 161 5.47 24.09 7.51
CA LEU A 161 4.73 22.97 6.93
C LEU A 161 4.67 21.84 7.96
N LYS A 162 3.45 21.47 8.38
CA LYS A 162 3.24 20.44 9.42
C LYS A 162 2.17 19.46 9.00
N SER A 163 2.48 18.18 9.07
CA SER A 163 1.55 17.09 8.77
C SER A 163 0.98 17.15 7.34
N HIS A 164 1.88 17.18 6.35
CA HIS A 164 1.50 17.21 4.94
C HIS A 164 2.20 16.12 4.14
N VAL A 165 1.47 15.67 3.13
CA VAL A 165 2.04 15.02 1.94
C VAL A 165 2.05 16.05 0.83
N VAL A 166 3.20 16.27 0.20
CA VAL A 166 3.39 17.25 -0.86
C VAL A 166 3.99 16.60 -2.09
N THR A 167 3.37 16.83 -3.23
CA THR A 167 3.85 16.42 -4.54
C THR A 167 3.99 17.66 -5.43
N GLU A 168 4.54 17.51 -6.62
CA GLU A 168 4.60 18.60 -7.61
C GLU A 168 3.19 19.07 -8.05
N HIS A 169 2.17 18.23 -7.91
CA HIS A 169 0.79 18.53 -8.30
C HIS A 169 -0.06 19.12 -7.18
N GLY A 170 0.41 19.10 -5.94
CA GLY A 170 -0.34 19.65 -4.84
C GLY A 170 0.14 19.22 -3.45
N LYS A 171 -0.53 19.77 -2.44
CA LYS A 171 -0.30 19.46 -1.04
C LYS A 171 -1.57 19.06 -0.34
N LEU A 172 -1.49 18.03 0.49
CA LEU A 172 -2.58 17.56 1.33
C LEU A 172 -2.15 17.54 2.80
N LYS A 173 -2.97 18.10 3.66
CA LYS A 173 -2.81 18.00 5.11
C LYS A 173 -3.35 16.65 5.59
N ILE A 174 -2.59 15.98 6.47
CA ILE A 174 -2.89 14.66 7.03
C ILE A 174 -3.43 14.79 8.46
#